data_473e00bc8805aa42463d4d42c512387f
#
_entry.id   473e00bc8805aa42463d4d42c512387f
#
_cell.length_a   1.000
_cell.length_b   1.000
_cell.length_c   1.000
_cell.angle_alpha   90.00
_cell.angle_beta   90.00
_cell.angle_gamma   90.00
#
_symmetry.space_group_name_H-M   'P 1'
#
loop_
_entity.id
_entity.type
_entity.pdbx_description
1 polymer ?
#
loop_
_entity_poly.entity_id
_entity_poly.type
_entity_poly.pdbx_seq_one_letter_code
_entity_poly.pdbx_strand_id
1 'polypeptide(L)'
;MNKDNIIDHFKSGIKEPINTKIGVEHEKFLFYKKNNKRINYSTIKEIFKILYEFGWKPSYEGENVIALNKDNKSITLEPGNQIELAGAQLTNIHEAVSYTHLTLPTILRV
;
A
#
# COMPACT_ATOMS: atom_id res chain seq x y z
N MET A 1 -10.03 26.89 -12.17
CA MET A 1 -10.93 26.18 -11.22
C MET A 1 -11.52 27.25 -10.29
N ASN A 2 -12.82 27.44 -10.28
CA ASN A 2 -13.47 28.42 -9.41
C ASN A 2 -13.88 27.80 -8.07
N LYS A 3 -14.32 28.67 -7.12
CA LYS A 3 -14.72 28.24 -5.77
C LYS A 3 -15.86 27.20 -5.78
N ASP A 4 -16.82 27.37 -6.67
CA ASP A 4 -17.98 26.49 -6.73
C ASP A 4 -17.59 25.09 -7.21
N ASN A 5 -16.72 24.98 -8.20
CA ASN A 5 -16.18 23.70 -8.65
C ASN A 5 -15.44 22.93 -7.54
N ILE A 6 -14.74 23.64 -6.65
CA ILE A 6 -14.08 23.04 -5.50
C ILE A 6 -15.12 22.53 -4.51
N ILE A 7 -16.10 23.33 -4.18
CA ILE A 7 -17.20 22.96 -3.26
C ILE A 7 -17.96 21.74 -3.79
N ASP A 8 -18.30 21.73 -5.06
CA ASP A 8 -19.03 20.63 -5.69
C ASP A 8 -18.21 19.34 -5.72
N HIS A 9 -16.89 19.46 -5.94
CA HIS A 9 -16.00 18.30 -5.83
C HIS A 9 -16.02 17.68 -4.44
N PHE A 10 -15.92 18.47 -3.37
CA PHE A 10 -16.01 17.96 -2.01
C PHE A 10 -17.40 17.41 -1.68
N LYS A 11 -18.48 18.09 -2.11
CA LYS A 11 -19.85 17.61 -1.91
C LYS A 11 -20.10 16.26 -2.60
N SER A 12 -19.54 16.05 -3.78
CA SER A 12 -19.66 14.77 -4.51
C SER A 12 -19.02 13.58 -3.78
N GLY A 13 -18.09 13.84 -2.87
CA GLY A 13 -17.45 12.83 -2.03
C GLY A 13 -18.25 12.45 -0.78
N ILE A 14 -19.32 13.15 -0.47
CA ILE A 14 -20.17 12.83 0.70
C ILE A 14 -20.88 11.49 0.47
N LYS A 15 -20.77 10.61 1.44
CA LYS A 15 -21.37 9.28 1.40
C LYS A 15 -22.33 9.09 2.55
N GLU A 16 -23.38 8.33 2.31
CA GLU A 16 -24.24 7.86 3.39
C GLU A 16 -23.44 6.98 4.35
N PRO A 17 -23.70 6.99 5.66
CA PRO A 17 -22.95 6.21 6.64
C PRO A 17 -22.83 4.71 6.30
N ILE A 18 -23.87 4.13 5.72
CA ILE A 18 -23.90 2.73 5.30
C ILE A 18 -22.84 2.41 4.20
N ASN A 19 -22.42 3.43 3.45
CA ASN A 19 -21.46 3.31 2.35
C ASN A 19 -20.03 3.64 2.77
N THR A 20 -19.80 3.96 4.06
CA THR A 20 -18.46 4.22 4.56
C THR A 20 -17.66 2.92 4.64
N LYS A 21 -16.37 3.02 4.38
CA LYS A 21 -15.43 1.89 4.43
C LYS A 21 -14.26 2.24 5.34
N ILE A 22 -13.61 1.20 5.86
CA ILE A 22 -12.39 1.32 6.64
C ILE A 22 -11.22 0.97 5.72
N GLY A 23 -10.26 1.87 5.56
CA GLY A 23 -8.97 1.59 4.94
C GLY A 23 -7.99 1.11 6.00
N VAL A 24 -7.17 0.11 5.66
CA VAL A 24 -6.07 -0.35 6.50
C VAL A 24 -4.78 -0.27 5.71
N GLU A 25 -3.80 0.40 6.28
CA GLU A 25 -2.46 0.57 5.71
C GLU A 25 -1.43 -0.07 6.63
N HIS A 26 -0.43 -0.71 6.05
CA HIS A 26 0.67 -1.34 6.76
C HIS A 26 1.98 -0.83 6.21
N GLU A 27 2.68 -0.04 7.00
CA GLU A 27 3.99 0.50 6.66
C GLU A 27 5.11 -0.30 7.31
N LYS A 28 6.15 -0.62 6.55
CA LYS A 28 7.28 -1.44 7.02
C LYS A 28 8.61 -0.96 6.48
N PHE A 29 9.60 -0.90 7.36
CA PHE A 29 11.00 -0.84 6.97
C PHE A 29 11.57 -2.24 6.84
N LEU A 30 12.26 -2.51 5.76
CA LEU A 30 12.90 -3.81 5.51
C LEU A 30 14.41 -3.75 5.85
N PHE A 31 14.89 -4.84 6.43
CA PHE A 31 16.28 -4.97 6.87
C PHE A 31 16.86 -6.30 6.43
N TYR A 32 18.16 -6.30 6.07
CA TYR A 32 18.88 -7.53 5.86
C TYR A 32 19.02 -8.31 7.18
N LYS A 33 18.59 -9.57 7.20
CA LYS A 33 18.71 -10.44 8.37
C LYS A 33 20.15 -10.59 8.86
N LYS A 34 21.13 -10.61 7.94
CA LYS A 34 22.53 -10.84 8.22
C LYS A 34 23.17 -9.78 9.11
N ASN A 35 22.78 -8.52 8.97
CA ASN A 35 23.48 -7.38 9.59
C ASN A 35 22.56 -6.27 10.12
N ASN A 36 21.26 -6.46 10.06
CA ASN A 36 20.23 -5.50 10.45
C ASN A 36 20.36 -4.12 9.75
N LYS A 37 21.04 -4.06 8.60
CA LYS A 37 21.07 -2.84 7.79
C LYS A 37 19.80 -2.74 6.95
N ARG A 38 19.31 -1.53 6.75
CA ARG A 38 18.18 -1.28 5.86
C ARG A 38 18.51 -1.70 4.45
N ILE A 39 17.54 -2.30 3.77
CA ILE A 39 17.71 -2.67 2.36
C ILE A 39 17.73 -1.41 1.49
N ASN A 40 18.43 -1.51 0.37
CA ASN A 40 18.48 -0.46 -0.63
C ASN A 40 17.39 -0.65 -1.70
N TYR A 41 17.22 0.35 -2.56
CA TYR A 41 16.21 0.31 -3.61
C TYR A 41 16.41 -0.86 -4.59
N SER A 42 17.63 -1.23 -4.92
CA SER A 42 17.87 -2.36 -5.84
C SER A 42 17.32 -3.68 -5.28
N THR A 43 17.43 -3.90 -3.99
CA THR A 43 16.83 -5.07 -3.31
C THR A 43 15.31 -5.01 -3.30
N ILE A 44 14.73 -3.83 -3.07
CA ILE A 44 13.26 -3.65 -3.17
C ILE A 44 12.77 -3.98 -4.57
N LYS A 45 13.48 -3.51 -5.59
CA LYS A 45 13.17 -3.78 -6.99
C LYS A 45 13.15 -5.29 -7.30
N GLU A 46 14.07 -6.06 -6.73
CA GLU A 46 14.06 -7.52 -6.87
C GLU A 46 12.87 -8.17 -6.14
N ILE A 47 12.54 -7.70 -4.93
CA ILE A 47 11.34 -8.15 -4.22
C ILE A 47 10.08 -7.86 -5.03
N PHE A 48 9.98 -6.67 -5.61
CA PHE A 48 8.84 -6.29 -6.43
C PHE A 48 8.70 -7.19 -7.67
N LYS A 49 9.80 -7.56 -8.31
CA LYS A 49 9.78 -8.49 -9.46
C LYS A 49 9.21 -9.87 -9.08
N ILE A 50 9.54 -10.39 -7.90
CA ILE A 50 8.98 -11.66 -7.42
C ILE A 50 7.45 -11.55 -7.31
N LEU A 51 6.94 -10.41 -6.88
CA LEU A 51 5.49 -10.20 -6.72
C LEU A 51 4.74 -10.15 -8.06
N TYR A 52 5.43 -9.91 -9.20
CA TYR A 52 4.79 -9.99 -10.53
C TYR A 52 4.23 -11.39 -10.82
N GLU A 53 4.89 -12.44 -10.36
CA GLU A 53 4.44 -13.83 -10.51
C GLU A 53 3.11 -14.09 -9.78
N PHE A 54 2.80 -13.28 -8.77
CA PHE A 54 1.56 -13.32 -8.02
C PHE A 54 0.48 -12.37 -8.57
N GLY A 55 0.68 -11.82 -9.77
CA GLY A 55 -0.28 -10.98 -10.46
C GLY A 55 -0.25 -9.50 -10.08
N TRP A 56 0.79 -9.05 -9.35
CA TRP A 56 1.00 -7.63 -9.10
C TRP A 56 1.54 -6.93 -10.34
N LYS A 57 1.00 -5.76 -10.66
CA LYS A 57 1.38 -4.94 -11.83
C LYS A 57 2.18 -3.72 -11.39
N PRO A 58 3.35 -3.46 -11.97
CA PRO A 58 4.19 -2.33 -11.59
C PRO A 58 3.64 -0.99 -12.08
N SER A 59 3.87 0.04 -11.26
CA SER A 59 3.79 1.45 -11.66
C SER A 59 5.18 2.06 -11.59
N TYR A 60 5.49 2.93 -12.55
CA TYR A 60 6.83 3.50 -12.71
C TYR A 60 6.81 5.01 -12.59
N GLU A 61 7.91 5.55 -12.07
CA GLU A 61 8.32 6.93 -12.22
C GLU A 61 9.64 6.96 -12.99
N GLY A 62 9.59 7.42 -14.25
CA GLY A 62 10.71 7.22 -15.19
C GLY A 62 11.00 5.73 -15.37
N GLU A 63 12.23 5.32 -15.08
CA GLU A 63 12.67 3.91 -15.14
C GLU A 63 12.54 3.16 -13.81
N ASN A 64 12.09 3.85 -12.77
CA ASN A 64 12.02 3.29 -11.43
C ASN A 64 10.62 2.76 -11.13
N VAL A 65 10.53 1.49 -10.70
CA VAL A 65 9.30 0.95 -10.16
C VAL A 65 9.09 1.51 -8.75
N ILE A 66 7.97 2.21 -8.55
CA ILE A 66 7.65 2.87 -7.28
C ILE A 66 6.43 2.27 -6.59
N ALA A 67 5.64 1.50 -7.31
CA ALA A 67 4.47 0.85 -6.74
C ALA A 67 4.10 -0.44 -7.49
N LEU A 68 3.33 -1.27 -6.84
CA LEU A 68 2.66 -2.43 -7.40
C LEU A 68 1.17 -2.33 -7.12
N ASN A 69 0.37 -2.72 -8.11
CA ASN A 69 -1.09 -2.71 -7.99
C ASN A 69 -1.67 -4.08 -8.30
N LYS A 70 -2.64 -4.49 -7.51
CA LYS A 70 -3.42 -5.71 -7.74
C LYS A 70 -4.83 -5.52 -7.20
N ASP A 71 -5.82 -5.66 -8.07
CA ASP A 71 -7.23 -5.41 -7.76
C ASP A 71 -7.38 -3.98 -7.17
N ASN A 72 -7.92 -3.85 -5.96
CA ASN A 72 -8.07 -2.58 -5.25
C ASN A 72 -6.99 -2.36 -4.17
N LYS A 73 -5.82 -3.00 -4.33
CA LYS A 73 -4.71 -2.93 -3.37
C LYS A 73 -3.47 -2.37 -4.04
N SER A 74 -2.64 -1.71 -3.26
CA SER A 74 -1.33 -1.23 -3.71
C SER A 74 -0.24 -1.58 -2.71
N ILE A 75 0.95 -1.78 -3.24
CA ILE A 75 2.19 -1.77 -2.46
C ILE A 75 2.98 -0.59 -3.00
N THR A 76 3.25 0.42 -2.17
CA THR A 76 3.96 1.62 -2.55
C THR A 76 5.33 1.70 -1.90
N LEU A 77 6.26 2.32 -2.61
CA LEU A 77 7.56 2.65 -2.06
C LEU A 77 7.50 4.09 -1.54
N GLU A 78 7.63 4.20 -0.23
CA GLU A 78 7.59 5.48 0.47
C GLU A 78 9.00 6.03 0.73
N PRO A 79 9.15 7.32 1.09
CA PRO A 79 10.43 7.92 1.40
C PRO A 79 11.25 7.09 2.39
N GLY A 80 12.55 7.00 2.13
CA GLY A 80 13.47 6.23 2.95
C GLY A 80 13.36 4.71 2.79
N ASN A 81 12.86 4.21 1.65
CA ASN A 81 12.68 2.79 1.36
C ASN A 81 11.73 2.07 2.34
N GLN A 82 10.73 2.77 2.84
CA GLN A 82 9.60 2.19 3.52
C GLN A 82 8.66 1.58 2.47
N ILE A 83 8.09 0.42 2.77
CA ILE A 83 7.07 -0.21 1.93
C ILE A 83 5.74 -0.12 2.65
N GLU A 84 4.74 0.40 1.95
CA GLU A 84 3.37 0.47 2.42
C GLU A 84 2.50 -0.52 1.65
N LEU A 85 1.72 -1.32 2.35
CA LEU A 85 0.63 -2.11 1.78
C LEU A 85 -0.68 -1.42 2.13
N ALA A 86 -1.35 -0.88 1.14
CA ALA A 86 -2.63 -0.21 1.25
C ALA A 86 -3.71 -0.88 0.41
N GLY A 87 -4.97 -0.67 0.77
CA GLY A 87 -6.05 -0.84 -0.16
C GLY A 87 -7.07 -1.93 0.07
N ALA A 88 -7.18 -2.50 1.25
CA ALA A 88 -8.40 -3.23 1.58
C ALA A 88 -9.48 -2.24 2.03
N GLN A 89 -10.51 -2.04 1.20
CA GLN A 89 -11.72 -1.32 1.63
C GLN A 89 -12.64 -2.28 2.37
N LEU A 90 -12.64 -2.19 3.70
CA LEU A 90 -13.34 -3.11 4.59
C LEU A 90 -14.63 -2.49 5.10
N THR A 91 -15.62 -3.33 5.40
CA THR A 91 -16.96 -2.87 5.77
C THR A 91 -17.14 -2.67 7.27
N ASN A 92 -16.32 -3.32 8.07
CA ASN A 92 -16.42 -3.25 9.52
C ASN A 92 -15.06 -3.50 10.19
N ILE A 93 -14.99 -3.18 11.49
CA ILE A 93 -13.75 -3.29 12.28
C ILE A 93 -13.27 -4.75 12.43
N HIS A 94 -14.16 -5.73 12.44
CA HIS A 94 -13.77 -7.14 12.57
C HIS A 94 -13.01 -7.61 11.34
N GLU A 95 -13.45 -7.18 10.13
CA GLU A 95 -12.71 -7.43 8.89
C GLU A 95 -11.34 -6.74 8.93
N ALA A 96 -11.26 -5.49 9.44
CA ALA A 96 -10.01 -4.75 9.56
C ALA A 96 -9.01 -5.46 10.48
N VAL A 97 -9.46 -5.94 11.63
CA VAL A 97 -8.63 -6.72 12.58
C VAL A 97 -8.17 -8.04 11.96
N SER A 98 -9.06 -8.77 11.31
CA SER A 98 -8.73 -10.03 10.64
C SER A 98 -7.72 -9.80 9.50
N TYR A 99 -7.91 -8.77 8.69
CA TYR A 99 -6.98 -8.39 7.63
C TYR A 99 -5.58 -8.07 8.20
N THR A 100 -5.53 -7.32 9.31
CA THR A 100 -4.28 -6.99 9.99
C THR A 100 -3.55 -8.25 10.48
N HIS A 101 -4.25 -9.18 11.08
CA HIS A 101 -3.66 -10.45 11.55
C HIS A 101 -3.12 -11.33 10.42
N LEU A 102 -3.80 -11.35 9.27
CA LEU A 102 -3.38 -12.14 8.10
C LEU A 102 -2.22 -11.50 7.33
N THR A 103 -2.14 -10.17 7.34
CA THR A 103 -1.14 -9.43 6.56
C THR A 103 0.12 -9.05 7.34
N LEU A 104 0.09 -9.22 8.65
CA LEU A 104 1.24 -9.05 9.54
C LEU A 104 1.91 -10.38 9.88
N PRO A 105 2.69 -11.02 9.00
CA PRO A 105 3.78 -11.83 9.50
C PRO A 105 4.76 -10.85 10.14
N THR A 106 4.93 -10.98 11.41
CA THR A 106 5.47 -9.99 12.33
C THR A 106 6.91 -9.55 12.06
N ILE A 107 7.64 -10.17 11.16
CA ILE A 107 8.96 -9.73 10.68
C ILE A 107 9.22 -10.43 9.34
N LEU A 108 9.14 -9.73 8.22
CA LEU A 108 9.80 -10.17 6.99
C LEU A 108 11.32 -10.03 7.20
N ARG A 109 11.93 -11.10 7.68
CA ARG A 109 13.39 -11.25 7.67
C ARG A 109 13.76 -11.86 6.33
N VAL A 110 14.26 -11.04 5.45
CA VAL A 110 14.89 -11.48 4.19
C VAL A 110 16.33 -11.90 4.44
#